data_dc6af0e0cadf8884a2da0c1b10b3aa27
#
_entry.id   dc6af0e0cadf8884a2da0c1b10b3aa27
#
_cell.length_a   1.000
_cell.length_b   1.000
_cell.length_c   1.000
_cell.angle_alpha   90.00
_cell.angle_beta   90.00
_cell.angle_gamma   90.00
#
_symmetry.space_group_name_H-M   'P 1'
#
loop_
_entity.id
_entity.type
_entity.pdbx_description
1 polymer ?
#
loop_
_entity_poly.entity_id
_entity_poly.type
_entity_poly.pdbx_seq_one_letter_code
_entity_poly.pdbx_strand_id
1 'polypeptide(L)'
;MTKALSKLIRAAIVAVVLMAVAFGLALYRYPYTVRNVLSRVVPSVHVSYSGSDLSYLNLFNDKQDCQIKAAKKVGLKEAPSTRADIDGVLDQLEKVKNSKAYSLAPMSHSVPYLRPKAKAALDQIGIAFRDSLKSKGLPDHKIIVTSILRTKEDVERLQKTNSIATSNSCHCYGTTFDISYKQFERVSLGKSMSQDDLKKVLGEVLRDQRKAGNIYVKHE
;
A
#
# COMPACT_ATOMS: atom_id res chain seq x y z
N MET A 1 23.92 -10.09 50.85
CA MET A 1 23.99 -10.12 49.37
C MET A 1 25.45 -10.04 48.95
N THR A 2 26.01 -11.06 48.32
CA THR A 2 27.43 -11.11 47.96
C THR A 2 27.78 -10.06 46.91
N LYS A 3 29.03 -9.49 46.94
CA LYS A 3 29.50 -8.52 45.92
C LYS A 3 29.33 -9.01 44.48
N ALA A 4 29.39 -10.34 44.26
CA ALA A 4 29.16 -10.96 42.95
C ALA A 4 27.69 -10.82 42.49
N LEU A 5 26.72 -11.02 43.37
CA LEU A 5 25.29 -10.91 43.07
C LEU A 5 24.93 -9.45 42.73
N SER A 6 25.50 -8.46 43.44
CA SER A 6 25.25 -7.04 43.13
C SER A 6 25.80 -6.62 41.76
N LYS A 7 26.96 -7.16 41.36
CA LYS A 7 27.53 -6.93 40.02
C LYS A 7 26.66 -7.54 38.93
N LEU A 8 26.14 -8.76 39.12
CA LEU A 8 25.22 -9.42 38.17
C LEU A 8 23.91 -8.64 38.01
N ILE A 9 23.33 -8.16 39.10
CA ILE A 9 22.11 -7.34 39.07
C ILE A 9 22.34 -6.05 38.29
N ARG A 10 23.45 -5.35 38.55
CA ARG A 10 23.81 -4.11 37.85
C ARG A 10 24.01 -4.36 36.33
N ALA A 11 24.71 -5.45 35.97
CA ALA A 11 24.91 -5.83 34.58
C ALA A 11 23.56 -6.14 33.88
N ALA A 12 22.64 -6.86 34.55
CA ALA A 12 21.30 -7.13 34.03
C ALA A 12 20.48 -5.85 33.82
N ILE A 13 20.52 -4.91 34.78
CA ILE A 13 19.82 -3.63 34.64
C ILE A 13 20.37 -2.83 33.45
N VAL A 14 21.71 -2.74 33.30
CA VAL A 14 22.35 -2.05 32.17
C VAL A 14 21.92 -2.72 30.84
N ALA A 15 21.90 -4.06 30.76
CA ALA A 15 21.47 -4.75 29.56
C ALA A 15 20.00 -4.47 29.21
N VAL A 16 19.11 -4.46 30.19
CA VAL A 16 17.69 -4.10 30.00
C VAL A 16 17.53 -2.66 29.50
N VAL A 17 18.26 -1.71 30.06
CA VAL A 17 18.23 -0.31 29.63
C VAL A 17 18.74 -0.18 28.19
N LEU A 18 19.84 -0.85 27.84
CA LEU A 18 20.38 -0.82 26.48
C LEU A 18 19.40 -1.44 25.48
N MET A 19 18.74 -2.53 25.82
CA MET A 19 17.68 -3.13 24.97
C MET A 19 16.49 -2.19 24.80
N ALA A 20 16.06 -1.51 25.85
CA ALA A 20 14.97 -0.54 25.78
C ALA A 20 15.32 0.66 24.89
N VAL A 21 16.55 1.16 24.99
CA VAL A 21 17.06 2.25 24.14
C VAL A 21 17.15 1.78 22.68
N ALA A 22 17.71 0.61 22.42
CA ALA A 22 17.80 0.04 21.07
C ALA A 22 16.42 -0.17 20.45
N PHE A 23 15.45 -0.65 21.23
CA PHE A 23 14.07 -0.81 20.80
C PHE A 23 13.39 0.53 20.50
N GLY A 24 13.59 1.53 21.35
CA GLY A 24 13.11 2.91 21.13
C GLY A 24 13.69 3.52 19.84
N LEU A 25 14.99 3.34 19.60
CA LEU A 25 15.64 3.77 18.35
C LEU A 25 15.09 3.01 17.12
N ALA A 26 14.84 1.71 17.24
CA ALA A 26 14.24 0.91 16.16
C ALA A 26 12.81 1.37 15.87
N LEU A 27 12.00 1.67 16.89
CA LEU A 27 10.65 2.25 16.72
C LEU A 27 10.70 3.61 16.03
N TYR A 28 11.67 4.44 16.37
CA TYR A 28 11.85 5.76 15.75
C TYR A 28 12.31 5.64 14.29
N ARG A 29 13.31 4.79 14.02
CA ARG A 29 13.96 4.68 12.71
C ARG A 29 13.16 3.81 11.73
N TYR A 30 12.50 2.76 12.25
CA TYR A 30 11.78 1.75 11.45
C TYR A 30 10.38 1.47 12.01
N PRO A 31 9.51 2.48 12.16
CA PRO A 31 8.23 2.34 12.86
C PRO A 31 7.32 1.29 12.24
N TYR A 32 7.33 1.17 10.91
CA TYR A 32 6.49 0.21 10.19
C TYR A 32 6.97 -1.23 10.36
N THR A 33 8.28 -1.47 10.25
CA THR A 33 8.87 -2.80 10.39
C THR A 33 8.65 -3.35 11.80
N VAL A 34 8.93 -2.54 12.82
CA VAL A 34 8.75 -2.96 14.22
C VAL A 34 7.27 -3.24 14.52
N ARG A 35 6.35 -2.38 14.09
CA ARG A 35 4.91 -2.61 14.27
C ARG A 35 4.43 -3.87 13.55
N ASN A 36 4.91 -4.14 12.35
CA ASN A 36 4.56 -5.34 11.60
C ASN A 36 5.01 -6.61 12.36
N VAL A 37 6.25 -6.61 12.89
CA VAL A 37 6.74 -7.72 13.72
C VAL A 37 5.90 -7.86 14.99
N LEU A 38 5.69 -6.79 15.75
CA LEU A 38 4.87 -6.79 16.96
C LEU A 38 3.44 -7.26 16.69
N SER A 39 2.86 -6.86 15.55
CA SER A 39 1.50 -7.26 15.20
C SER A 39 1.34 -8.76 14.98
N ARG A 40 2.41 -9.49 14.70
CA ARG A 40 2.40 -10.97 14.55
C ARG A 40 2.54 -11.69 15.88
N VAL A 41 3.17 -11.06 16.86
CA VAL A 41 3.48 -11.69 18.17
C VAL A 41 2.46 -11.32 19.23
N VAL A 42 1.93 -10.10 19.20
CA VAL A 42 0.92 -9.64 20.15
C VAL A 42 -0.42 -10.32 19.86
N PRO A 43 -1.01 -11.04 20.82
CA PRO A 43 -2.35 -11.63 20.66
C PRO A 43 -3.36 -10.53 20.27
N SER A 44 -4.29 -10.87 19.40
CA SER A 44 -5.29 -9.91 18.92
C SER A 44 -6.70 -10.47 19.02
N VAL A 45 -7.63 -9.62 19.47
CA VAL A 45 -9.06 -9.88 19.40
C VAL A 45 -9.53 -9.61 17.97
N HIS A 46 -10.25 -10.58 17.41
CA HIS A 46 -10.84 -10.42 16.07
C HIS A 46 -12.07 -9.53 16.14
N VAL A 47 -12.14 -8.56 15.23
CA VAL A 47 -13.29 -7.66 15.06
C VAL A 47 -13.86 -7.91 13.67
N SER A 48 -15.14 -8.27 13.59
CA SER A 48 -15.85 -8.49 12.34
C SER A 48 -16.55 -7.23 11.84
N TYR A 49 -16.72 -7.12 10.53
CA TYR A 49 -17.45 -6.06 9.87
C TYR A 49 -18.49 -6.62 8.91
N SER A 50 -19.76 -6.38 9.21
CA SER A 50 -20.91 -6.79 8.39
C SER A 50 -21.32 -5.71 7.40
N GLY A 51 -20.35 -5.12 6.68
CA GLY A 51 -20.64 -4.09 5.67
C GLY A 51 -21.36 -4.62 4.43
N SER A 52 -21.62 -3.72 3.49
CA SER A 52 -22.35 -4.04 2.25
C SER A 52 -21.67 -5.15 1.46
N ASP A 53 -22.45 -6.16 1.07
CA ASP A 53 -22.00 -7.14 0.08
C ASP A 53 -21.94 -6.47 -1.29
N LEU A 54 -20.75 -6.09 -1.69
CA LEU A 54 -20.49 -5.47 -2.98
C LEU A 54 -20.21 -6.55 -4.03
N SER A 55 -20.95 -6.53 -5.12
CA SER A 55 -20.59 -7.30 -6.29
C SER A 55 -19.41 -6.64 -7.00
N TYR A 56 -18.18 -6.97 -6.57
CA TYR A 56 -16.95 -6.32 -7.04
C TYR A 56 -16.79 -6.39 -8.56
N LEU A 57 -17.09 -7.54 -9.18
CA LEU A 57 -17.02 -7.73 -10.63
C LEU A 57 -17.97 -6.83 -11.41
N ASN A 58 -19.16 -6.56 -10.86
CA ASN A 58 -20.13 -5.67 -11.48
C ASN A 58 -19.85 -4.20 -11.19
N LEU A 59 -19.38 -3.91 -9.98
CA LEU A 59 -19.13 -2.56 -9.51
C LEU A 59 -17.81 -1.98 -10.04
N PHE A 60 -16.76 -2.83 -10.18
CA PHE A 60 -15.41 -2.42 -10.56
C PHE A 60 -14.99 -3.14 -11.85
N ASN A 61 -15.65 -2.80 -12.96
CA ASN A 61 -15.46 -3.39 -14.26
C ASN A 61 -15.16 -2.36 -15.35
N ASP A 62 -14.55 -1.24 -15.00
CA ASP A 62 -14.19 -0.20 -15.97
C ASP A 62 -13.32 -0.80 -17.07
N LYS A 63 -13.76 -0.61 -18.33
CA LYS A 63 -13.10 -1.22 -19.48
C LYS A 63 -11.67 -0.69 -19.67
N GLN A 64 -10.78 -1.57 -20.09
CA GLN A 64 -9.38 -1.25 -20.36
C GLN A 64 -9.23 -0.06 -21.32
N ASP A 65 -10.07 0.03 -22.37
CA ASP A 65 -10.01 1.12 -23.34
C ASP A 65 -10.28 2.50 -22.73
N CYS A 66 -11.20 2.58 -21.76
CA CYS A 66 -11.48 3.83 -21.04
C CYS A 66 -10.28 4.24 -20.18
N GLN A 67 -9.67 3.27 -19.48
CA GLN A 67 -8.51 3.50 -18.65
C GLN A 67 -7.29 3.93 -19.49
N ILE A 68 -7.03 3.26 -20.62
CA ILE A 68 -5.94 3.64 -21.54
C ILE A 68 -6.15 5.04 -22.13
N LYS A 69 -7.37 5.36 -22.57
CA LYS A 69 -7.69 6.70 -23.07
C LYS A 69 -7.42 7.79 -22.01
N ALA A 70 -7.86 7.53 -20.77
CA ALA A 70 -7.62 8.44 -19.66
C ALA A 70 -6.11 8.55 -19.34
N ALA A 71 -5.41 7.42 -19.26
CA ALA A 71 -3.98 7.38 -19.00
C ALA A 71 -3.17 8.18 -20.04
N LYS A 72 -3.45 8.01 -21.32
CA LYS A 72 -2.82 8.77 -22.42
C LYS A 72 -3.15 10.25 -22.38
N LYS A 73 -4.36 10.62 -21.95
CA LYS A 73 -4.80 12.03 -21.89
C LYS A 73 -4.10 12.83 -20.79
N VAL A 74 -3.91 12.23 -19.61
CA VAL A 74 -3.42 12.95 -18.41
C VAL A 74 -2.08 12.46 -17.90
N GLY A 75 -1.54 11.41 -18.47
CA GLY A 75 -0.27 10.79 -18.09
C GLY A 75 0.94 11.36 -18.80
N LEU A 76 2.01 10.57 -18.83
CA LEU A 76 3.18 10.83 -19.65
C LEU A 76 2.80 10.79 -21.14
N LYS A 77 3.38 11.69 -21.94
CA LYS A 77 3.13 11.72 -23.41
C LYS A 77 3.58 10.41 -24.06
N GLU A 78 4.73 9.89 -23.62
CA GLU A 78 5.29 8.64 -24.09
C GLU A 78 5.62 7.74 -22.90
N ALA A 79 5.33 6.44 -23.07
CA ALA A 79 5.68 5.43 -22.11
C ALA A 79 7.20 5.21 -22.12
N PRO A 80 7.91 5.32 -20.97
CA PRO A 80 9.34 5.03 -20.90
C PRO A 80 9.65 3.60 -21.39
N SER A 81 10.66 3.45 -22.24
CA SER A 81 11.03 2.13 -22.77
C SER A 81 11.74 1.31 -21.71
N THR A 82 12.72 1.91 -21.03
CA THR A 82 13.54 1.30 -19.98
C THR A 82 13.44 2.09 -18.68
N ARG A 83 13.98 1.55 -17.59
CA ARG A 83 14.03 2.26 -16.31
C ARG A 83 14.95 3.48 -16.34
N ALA A 84 15.97 3.49 -17.20
CA ALA A 84 16.86 4.64 -17.39
C ALA A 84 16.14 5.82 -18.04
N ASP A 85 15.14 5.57 -18.90
CA ASP A 85 14.36 6.63 -19.56
C ASP A 85 13.47 7.41 -18.57
N ILE A 86 13.24 6.86 -17.38
CA ILE A 86 12.46 7.55 -16.34
C ILE A 86 13.17 8.82 -15.87
N ASP A 87 14.50 8.85 -15.88
CA ASP A 87 15.28 10.02 -15.49
C ASP A 87 14.94 11.23 -16.35
N GLY A 88 14.62 11.02 -17.62
CA GLY A 88 14.21 12.09 -18.56
C GLY A 88 12.81 12.66 -18.33
N VAL A 89 12.00 12.07 -17.45
CA VAL A 89 10.61 12.49 -17.14
C VAL A 89 10.35 12.66 -15.65
N LEU A 90 11.39 12.65 -14.81
CA LEU A 90 11.27 12.78 -13.36
C LEU A 90 10.61 14.11 -12.93
N ASP A 91 10.79 15.18 -13.68
CA ASP A 91 10.16 16.49 -13.48
C ASP A 91 8.63 16.42 -13.55
N GLN A 92 8.09 15.41 -14.23
CA GLN A 92 6.65 15.16 -14.38
C GLN A 92 6.09 14.15 -13.38
N LEU A 93 6.92 13.57 -12.54
CA LEU A 93 6.59 12.45 -11.66
C LEU A 93 6.89 12.79 -10.20
N GLU A 94 6.09 12.24 -9.31
CA GLU A 94 6.34 12.25 -7.88
C GLU A 94 6.69 10.85 -7.38
N LYS A 95 7.72 10.76 -6.54
CA LYS A 95 8.12 9.51 -5.91
C LYS A 95 7.11 9.10 -4.85
N VAL A 96 6.59 7.89 -4.98
CA VAL A 96 5.70 7.26 -3.98
C VAL A 96 6.56 6.56 -2.93
N LYS A 97 6.26 6.79 -1.66
CA LYS A 97 6.97 6.18 -0.51
C LYS A 97 5.95 5.67 0.50
N ASN A 98 6.37 4.75 1.36
CA ASN A 98 5.57 4.37 2.52
C ASN A 98 5.12 5.62 3.29
N SER A 99 3.85 5.66 3.64
CA SER A 99 3.22 6.81 4.28
C SER A 99 2.32 6.38 5.45
N LYS A 100 1.65 7.36 6.05
CA LYS A 100 0.58 7.07 7.01
C LYS A 100 -0.66 6.47 6.33
N ALA A 101 -0.85 6.69 5.03
CA ALA A 101 -2.03 6.27 4.28
C ALA A 101 -1.91 4.86 3.70
N TYR A 102 -0.73 4.49 3.23
CA TYR A 102 -0.47 3.21 2.57
C TYR A 102 0.98 2.74 2.75
N SER A 103 1.20 1.47 2.45
CA SER A 103 2.52 0.85 2.34
C SER A 103 2.75 0.31 0.93
N LEU A 104 4.02 0.22 0.53
CA LEU A 104 4.43 -0.34 -0.74
C LEU A 104 4.87 -1.79 -0.55
N ALA A 105 4.37 -2.70 -1.37
CA ALA A 105 4.94 -4.03 -1.51
C ALA A 105 6.27 -3.96 -2.29
N PRO A 106 7.13 -5.00 -2.21
CA PRO A 106 8.26 -5.12 -3.12
C PRO A 106 7.79 -5.13 -4.58
N MET A 107 8.40 -4.30 -5.43
CA MET A 107 8.01 -4.11 -6.83
C MET A 107 9.11 -4.60 -7.76
N SER A 108 8.92 -5.78 -8.38
CA SER A 108 9.86 -6.35 -9.37
C SER A 108 9.64 -5.81 -10.78
N HIS A 109 8.38 -5.55 -11.15
CA HIS A 109 7.94 -5.14 -12.49
C HIS A 109 7.30 -3.74 -12.51
N SER A 110 7.68 -2.88 -11.59
CA SER A 110 7.25 -1.48 -11.55
C SER A 110 8.21 -0.64 -10.72
N VAL A 111 8.13 0.68 -10.86
CA VAL A 111 8.90 1.65 -10.08
C VAL A 111 7.96 2.61 -9.35
N PRO A 112 8.33 3.11 -8.16
CA PRO A 112 7.44 3.86 -7.29
C PRO A 112 7.33 5.34 -7.69
N TYR A 113 6.78 5.62 -8.88
CA TYR A 113 6.55 6.96 -9.38
C TYR A 113 5.15 7.10 -9.96
N LEU A 114 4.48 8.24 -9.71
CA LEU A 114 3.18 8.60 -10.28
C LEU A 114 3.19 10.05 -10.77
N ARG A 115 2.29 10.35 -11.70
CA ARG A 115 1.91 11.74 -11.98
C ARG A 115 1.32 12.36 -10.71
N PRO A 116 1.51 13.68 -10.45
CA PRO A 116 1.05 14.35 -9.23
C PRO A 116 -0.42 14.09 -8.90
N LYS A 117 -1.32 14.20 -9.89
CA LYS A 117 -2.76 13.93 -9.70
C LYS A 117 -3.05 12.49 -9.31
N ALA A 118 -2.35 11.52 -9.90
CA ALA A 118 -2.54 10.10 -9.56
C ALA A 118 -2.01 9.80 -8.16
N LYS A 119 -0.89 10.42 -7.77
CA LYS A 119 -0.38 10.31 -6.41
C LYS A 119 -1.35 10.91 -5.39
N ALA A 120 -1.92 12.08 -5.67
CA ALA A 120 -2.93 12.70 -4.82
C ALA A 120 -4.17 11.80 -4.68
N ALA A 121 -4.62 11.15 -5.75
CA ALA A 121 -5.73 10.19 -5.70
C ALA A 121 -5.38 8.97 -4.82
N LEU A 122 -4.17 8.43 -4.93
CA LEU A 122 -3.69 7.35 -4.07
C LEU A 122 -3.66 7.78 -2.59
N ASP A 123 -3.15 8.97 -2.29
CA ASP A 123 -3.12 9.52 -0.93
C ASP A 123 -4.55 9.64 -0.37
N GLN A 124 -5.48 10.18 -1.15
CA GLN A 124 -6.89 10.31 -0.75
C GLN A 124 -7.56 8.97 -0.49
N ILE A 125 -7.33 7.96 -1.34
CA ILE A 125 -7.88 6.61 -1.13
C ILE A 125 -7.35 6.01 0.18
N GLY A 126 -6.06 6.10 0.43
CA GLY A 126 -5.47 5.56 1.65
C GLY A 126 -5.94 6.30 2.92
N ILE A 127 -6.08 7.63 2.86
CA ILE A 127 -6.64 8.43 3.96
C ILE A 127 -8.11 8.04 4.19
N ALA A 128 -8.93 8.05 3.14
CA ALA A 128 -10.35 7.73 3.22
C ALA A 128 -10.59 6.31 3.77
N PHE A 129 -9.74 5.34 3.39
CA PHE A 129 -9.81 3.99 3.92
C PHE A 129 -9.60 3.96 5.45
N ARG A 130 -8.57 4.63 5.95
CA ARG A 130 -8.31 4.71 7.40
C ARG A 130 -9.37 5.50 8.16
N ASP A 131 -9.85 6.59 7.58
CA ASP A 131 -10.93 7.38 8.18
C ASP A 131 -12.25 6.59 8.21
N SER A 132 -12.54 5.78 7.19
CA SER A 132 -13.66 4.85 7.16
C SER A 132 -13.55 3.79 8.25
N LEU A 133 -12.38 3.19 8.46
CA LEU A 133 -12.14 2.27 9.57
C LEU A 133 -12.36 2.96 10.92
N LYS A 134 -11.79 4.14 11.11
CA LYS A 134 -11.90 4.92 12.35
C LYS A 134 -13.35 5.30 12.65
N SER A 135 -14.09 5.81 11.69
CA SER A 135 -15.50 6.23 11.87
C SER A 135 -16.41 5.07 12.22
N LYS A 136 -16.07 3.85 11.81
CA LYS A 136 -16.78 2.60 12.12
C LYS A 136 -16.29 1.94 13.42
N GLY A 137 -15.32 2.53 14.15
CA GLY A 137 -14.73 1.93 15.35
C GLY A 137 -13.90 0.68 15.09
N LEU A 138 -13.48 0.46 13.84
CA LEU A 138 -12.74 -0.70 13.39
C LEU A 138 -11.22 -0.56 13.62
N PRO A 139 -10.47 -1.68 13.75
CA PRO A 139 -9.02 -1.65 13.88
C PRO A 139 -8.34 -0.98 12.71
N ASP A 140 -7.36 -0.13 12.98
CA ASP A 140 -6.63 0.64 11.98
C ASP A 140 -5.72 -0.24 11.13
N HIS A 141 -5.88 -0.12 9.81
CA HIS A 141 -5.08 -0.79 8.78
C HIS A 141 -4.74 0.19 7.66
N LYS A 142 -3.68 -0.12 6.90
CA LYS A 142 -3.32 0.58 5.66
C LYS A 142 -3.49 -0.34 4.47
N ILE A 143 -3.85 0.24 3.35
CA ILE A 143 -3.80 -0.43 2.05
C ILE A 143 -2.34 -0.70 1.65
N ILE A 144 -2.13 -1.75 0.85
CA ILE A 144 -0.83 -2.10 0.28
C ILE A 144 -0.88 -1.89 -1.23
N VAL A 145 0.02 -1.05 -1.74
CA VAL A 145 0.20 -0.79 -3.16
C VAL A 145 1.18 -1.81 -3.72
N THR A 146 0.80 -2.53 -4.76
CA THR A 146 1.57 -3.66 -5.30
C THR A 146 2.23 -3.37 -6.64
N SER A 147 1.73 -2.39 -7.40
CA SER A 147 2.32 -1.97 -8.67
C SER A 147 2.00 -0.51 -8.95
N ILE A 148 2.93 0.18 -9.65
CA ILE A 148 2.78 1.59 -9.98
C ILE A 148 3.24 1.82 -11.44
N LEU A 149 4.19 2.70 -11.70
CA LEU A 149 4.72 2.97 -13.05
C LEU A 149 5.47 1.74 -13.58
N ARG A 150 5.17 1.34 -14.81
CA ARG A 150 5.90 0.31 -15.55
C ARG A 150 6.55 0.92 -16.79
N THR A 151 7.74 0.45 -17.12
CA THR A 151 8.33 0.71 -18.45
C THR A 151 7.83 -0.34 -19.45
N LYS A 152 8.06 -0.12 -20.75
CA LYS A 152 7.74 -1.14 -21.77
C LYS A 152 8.47 -2.45 -21.49
N GLU A 153 9.76 -2.35 -21.11
CA GLU A 153 10.57 -3.51 -20.70
C GLU A 153 9.99 -4.24 -19.47
N ASP A 154 9.48 -3.51 -18.46
CA ASP A 154 8.82 -4.13 -17.31
C ASP A 154 7.56 -4.90 -17.72
N VAL A 155 6.78 -4.36 -18.66
CA VAL A 155 5.59 -5.03 -19.22
C VAL A 155 5.99 -6.28 -20.01
N GLU A 156 6.99 -6.21 -20.88
CA GLU A 156 7.48 -7.37 -21.62
C GLU A 156 8.00 -8.47 -20.69
N ARG A 157 8.73 -8.10 -19.64
CA ARG A 157 9.18 -9.03 -18.60
C ARG A 157 8.02 -9.69 -17.87
N LEU A 158 6.99 -8.92 -17.55
CA LEU A 158 5.78 -9.42 -16.90
C LEU A 158 5.01 -10.40 -17.81
N GLN A 159 4.92 -10.11 -19.11
CA GLN A 159 4.24 -10.97 -20.08
C GLN A 159 4.88 -12.37 -20.21
N LYS A 160 6.20 -12.49 -20.00
CA LYS A 160 6.88 -13.78 -20.00
C LYS A 160 6.42 -14.71 -18.86
N THR A 161 5.92 -14.14 -17.77
CA THR A 161 5.49 -14.87 -16.57
C THR A 161 3.99 -14.82 -16.35
N ASN A 162 3.28 -13.88 -17.00
CA ASN A 162 1.84 -13.67 -16.86
C ASN A 162 1.21 -13.42 -18.23
N SER A 163 0.55 -14.42 -18.78
CA SER A 163 -0.10 -14.37 -20.10
C SER A 163 -1.28 -13.39 -20.21
N ILE A 164 -1.80 -12.90 -19.08
CA ILE A 164 -2.90 -11.92 -19.02
C ILE A 164 -2.40 -10.48 -19.20
N ALA A 165 -1.09 -10.25 -19.00
CA ALA A 165 -0.50 -8.93 -19.13
C ALA A 165 -0.56 -8.44 -20.59
N THR A 166 -1.18 -7.29 -20.83
CA THR A 166 -1.31 -6.68 -22.16
C THR A 166 -0.11 -5.79 -22.47
N SER A 167 0.32 -5.77 -23.75
CA SER A 167 1.40 -4.88 -24.21
C SER A 167 1.08 -3.38 -24.06
N ASN A 168 -0.22 -3.04 -24.07
CA ASN A 168 -0.70 -1.67 -23.91
C ASN A 168 -1.19 -1.42 -22.46
N SER A 169 -0.25 -1.29 -21.54
CA SER A 169 -0.56 -1.13 -20.11
C SER A 169 -0.75 0.34 -19.71
N CYS A 170 -1.84 0.66 -19.02
CA CYS A 170 -2.06 2.01 -18.45
C CYS A 170 -0.98 2.41 -17.41
N HIS A 171 -0.33 1.45 -16.78
CA HIS A 171 0.78 1.69 -15.86
C HIS A 171 1.95 2.43 -16.49
N CYS A 172 2.13 2.32 -17.83
CA CYS A 172 3.23 2.98 -18.53
C CYS A 172 3.11 4.51 -18.59
N TYR A 173 1.96 5.05 -18.21
CA TYR A 173 1.72 6.50 -18.27
C TYR A 173 1.77 7.19 -16.91
N GLY A 174 2.10 6.46 -15.83
CA GLY A 174 2.24 7.03 -14.47
C GLY A 174 0.93 7.49 -13.83
N THR A 175 -0.21 6.98 -14.27
CA THR A 175 -1.54 7.35 -13.77
C THR A 175 -2.28 6.20 -13.11
N THR A 176 -1.67 5.02 -13.07
CA THR A 176 -2.29 3.77 -12.63
C THR A 176 -1.48 3.13 -11.51
N PHE A 177 -2.17 2.57 -10.55
CA PHE A 177 -1.58 1.81 -9.46
C PHE A 177 -2.50 0.65 -9.07
N ASP A 178 -1.90 -0.43 -8.60
CA ASP A 178 -2.61 -1.60 -8.09
C ASP A 178 -2.60 -1.59 -6.56
N ILE A 179 -3.75 -1.87 -5.96
CA ILE A 179 -3.93 -2.03 -4.52
C ILE A 179 -4.30 -3.48 -4.23
N SER A 180 -3.60 -4.11 -3.29
CA SER A 180 -3.98 -5.44 -2.82
C SER A 180 -5.33 -5.41 -2.13
N TYR A 181 -6.21 -6.35 -2.49
CA TYR A 181 -7.44 -6.63 -1.76
C TYR A 181 -7.36 -7.92 -0.93
N LYS A 182 -6.20 -8.58 -0.96
CA LYS A 182 -5.90 -9.80 -0.20
C LYS A 182 -4.91 -9.56 0.95
N GLN A 183 -4.30 -8.38 1.02
CA GLN A 183 -3.32 -8.05 2.05
C GLN A 183 -3.46 -6.59 2.47
N PHE A 184 -3.43 -6.35 3.78
CA PHE A 184 -3.45 -5.03 4.39
C PHE A 184 -2.40 -4.98 5.50
N GLU A 185 -1.81 -3.82 5.72
CA GLU A 185 -0.88 -3.65 6.83
C GLU A 185 -1.63 -3.29 8.11
N ARG A 186 -1.53 -4.14 9.13
CA ARG A 186 -2.13 -3.86 10.44
C ARG A 186 -1.35 -2.77 11.16
N VAL A 187 -2.04 -1.71 11.59
CA VAL A 187 -1.49 -0.61 12.39
C VAL A 187 -1.87 -0.76 13.86
N SER A 188 -3.10 -1.16 14.15
CA SER A 188 -3.57 -1.41 15.52
C SER A 188 -2.90 -2.63 16.13
N LEU A 189 -2.48 -2.53 17.38
CA LEU A 189 -2.06 -3.66 18.20
C LEU A 189 -3.25 -4.18 19.03
N GLY A 190 -3.28 -5.49 19.29
CA GLY A 190 -4.32 -6.12 20.11
C GLY A 190 -5.68 -6.31 19.45
N LYS A 191 -5.91 -5.76 18.24
CA LYS A 191 -7.13 -5.97 17.45
C LYS A 191 -6.78 -6.30 16.00
N SER A 192 -7.54 -7.18 15.37
CA SER A 192 -7.39 -7.58 13.96
C SER A 192 -8.73 -7.68 13.26
N MET A 193 -8.70 -7.68 11.93
CA MET A 193 -9.86 -7.93 11.05
C MET A 193 -9.51 -8.98 10.01
N SER A 194 -10.53 -9.63 9.45
CA SER A 194 -10.36 -10.49 8.28
C SER A 194 -10.01 -9.65 7.04
N GLN A 195 -9.31 -10.28 6.08
CA GLN A 195 -9.02 -9.65 4.80
C GLN A 195 -10.30 -9.30 4.03
N ASP A 196 -11.32 -10.16 4.14
CA ASP A 196 -12.61 -9.96 3.49
C ASP A 196 -13.36 -8.75 4.05
N ASP A 197 -13.33 -8.55 5.38
CA ASP A 197 -13.95 -7.37 5.98
C ASP A 197 -13.22 -6.08 5.61
N LEU A 198 -11.88 -6.11 5.57
CA LEU A 198 -11.07 -4.98 5.10
C LEU A 198 -11.32 -4.69 3.62
N LYS A 199 -11.49 -5.73 2.79
CA LYS A 199 -11.89 -5.59 1.38
C LYS A 199 -13.24 -4.91 1.23
N LYS A 200 -14.23 -5.19 2.10
CA LYS A 200 -15.54 -4.50 2.08
C LYS A 200 -15.36 -3.00 2.30
N VAL A 201 -14.61 -2.61 3.33
CA VAL A 201 -14.36 -1.19 3.63
C VAL A 201 -13.60 -0.51 2.47
N LEU A 202 -12.59 -1.15 1.90
CA LEU A 202 -11.88 -0.62 0.73
C LEU A 202 -12.83 -0.48 -0.47
N GLY A 203 -13.68 -1.46 -0.70
CA GLY A 203 -14.67 -1.43 -1.77
C GLY A 203 -15.65 -0.27 -1.64
N GLU A 204 -16.12 0.04 -0.42
CA GLU A 204 -16.97 1.21 -0.17
C GLU A 204 -16.25 2.52 -0.55
N VAL A 205 -14.99 2.67 -0.12
CA VAL A 205 -14.18 3.86 -0.46
C VAL A 205 -13.96 4.00 -1.96
N LEU A 206 -13.57 2.91 -2.63
CA LEU A 206 -13.35 2.93 -4.08
C LEU A 206 -14.62 3.20 -4.88
N ARG A 207 -15.77 2.64 -4.43
CA ARG A 207 -17.09 2.94 -5.01
C ARG A 207 -17.40 4.43 -4.95
N ASP A 208 -17.16 5.06 -3.81
CA ASP A 208 -17.49 6.46 -3.60
C ASP A 208 -16.57 7.37 -4.43
N GLN A 209 -15.27 7.07 -4.50
CA GLN A 209 -14.32 7.77 -5.37
C GLN A 209 -14.66 7.60 -6.86
N ARG A 210 -15.07 6.39 -7.28
CA ARG A 210 -15.51 6.13 -8.66
C ARG A 210 -16.81 6.89 -8.99
N LYS A 211 -17.80 6.89 -8.10
CA LYS A 211 -19.05 7.65 -8.27
C LYS A 211 -18.81 9.15 -8.37
N ALA A 212 -17.81 9.67 -7.66
CA ALA A 212 -17.40 11.07 -7.75
C ALA A 212 -16.64 11.40 -9.06
N GLY A 213 -16.36 10.41 -9.89
CA GLY A 213 -15.63 10.60 -11.16
C GLY A 213 -14.11 10.82 -11.00
N ASN A 214 -13.56 10.55 -9.81
CA ASN A 214 -12.15 10.79 -9.52
C ASN A 214 -11.24 9.70 -10.10
N ILE A 215 -11.73 8.47 -10.22
CA ILE A 215 -10.96 7.30 -10.63
C ILE A 215 -11.80 6.33 -11.48
N TYR A 216 -11.13 5.56 -12.31
CA TYR A 216 -11.62 4.29 -12.84
C TYR A 216 -11.15 3.16 -11.94
N VAL A 217 -11.96 2.12 -11.78
CA VAL A 217 -11.63 0.94 -10.95
C VAL A 217 -11.93 -0.34 -11.69
N LYS A 218 -10.97 -1.27 -11.67
CA LYS A 218 -11.14 -2.63 -12.18
C LYS A 218 -10.72 -3.63 -11.10
N HIS A 219 -11.55 -4.63 -10.89
CA HIS A 219 -11.24 -5.76 -10.01
C HIS A 219 -10.64 -6.89 -10.86
N GLU A 220 -9.44 -7.34 -10.52
CA GLU A 220 -8.70 -8.40 -11.21
C GLU A 220 -8.41 -9.59 -10.27
#